data_9278ffaf1a8d6259e73d85b38bd39c64
#
_entry.id   9278ffaf1a8d6259e73d85b38bd39c64
#
_cell.length_a   1.000
_cell.length_b   1.000
_cell.length_c   1.000
_cell.angle_alpha   90.00
_cell.angle_beta   90.00
_cell.angle_gamma   90.00
#
_symmetry.space_group_name_H-M   'P 1'
#
loop_
_entity.id
_entity.type
_entity.pdbx_description
1 polymer ?
#
loop_
_entity_poly.entity_id
_entity_poly.type
_entity_poly.pdbx_seq_one_letter_code
_entity_poly.pdbx_strand_id
1 'polypeptide(L)'
;YKRLVYHTAYKVVQDSYLAEDVLQEVFLQLAKNFTRVYRDDAHKMAAYLAICAKSRAIDLLRAQQETVGEEDTALDTVADNAPLPEDAVIDAESATQLTALLEKLAPIYKAPLQLKALGYTNSEIASALCLTESTVRQRLVRGRKILWKELHDGNK
;
A
#
# COMPACT_ATOMS: atom_id res chain seq x y z
N TYR A 1 6.65 17.75 5.49
CA TYR A 1 6.01 16.61 4.80
C TYR A 1 5.54 16.94 3.38
N LYS A 2 5.22 18.20 3.09
CA LYS A 2 4.79 18.62 1.75
C LYS A 2 5.81 18.19 0.66
N ARG A 3 7.10 18.44 0.90
CA ARG A 3 8.16 18.07 -0.04
C ARG A 3 8.27 16.56 -0.23
N LEU A 4 8.15 15.80 0.85
CA LEU A 4 8.18 14.33 0.81
C LEU A 4 7.05 13.77 -0.06
N VAL A 5 5.83 14.22 0.18
CA VAL A 5 4.65 13.78 -0.58
C VAL A 5 4.77 14.15 -2.05
N TYR A 6 5.14 15.40 -2.33
CA TYR A 6 5.31 15.88 -3.70
C TYR A 6 6.39 15.08 -4.47
N HIS A 7 7.56 14.91 -3.87
CA HIS A 7 8.65 14.18 -4.53
C HIS A 7 8.32 12.71 -4.73
N THR A 8 7.67 12.08 -3.77
CA THR A 8 7.23 10.68 -3.89
C THR A 8 6.25 10.53 -5.05
N ALA A 9 5.28 11.42 -5.14
CA ALA A 9 4.31 11.42 -6.24
C ALA A 9 4.99 11.71 -7.58
N TYR A 10 5.84 12.74 -7.63
CA TYR A 10 6.52 13.15 -8.85
C TYR A 10 7.39 12.05 -9.45
N LYS A 11 8.08 11.28 -8.62
CA LYS A 11 8.88 10.13 -9.09
C LYS A 11 8.03 9.11 -9.86
N VAL A 12 6.76 8.98 -9.51
CA VAL A 12 5.85 8.03 -10.15
C VAL A 12 5.20 8.65 -11.40
N VAL A 13 4.60 9.84 -11.26
CA VAL A 13 3.80 10.44 -12.33
C VAL A 13 4.62 11.27 -13.34
N GLN A 14 5.77 11.79 -12.92
CA GLN A 14 6.66 12.64 -13.72
C GLN A 14 5.96 13.84 -14.38
N ASP A 15 4.93 14.34 -13.70
CA ASP A 15 4.13 15.50 -14.13
C ASP A 15 3.82 16.34 -12.89
N SER A 16 4.13 17.63 -12.94
CA SER A 16 3.97 18.54 -11.80
C SER A 16 2.51 18.75 -11.41
N TYR A 17 1.60 18.79 -12.36
CA TYR A 17 0.17 18.96 -12.09
C TYR A 17 -0.41 17.72 -11.40
N LEU A 18 -0.07 16.55 -11.89
CA LEU A 18 -0.50 15.29 -11.28
C LEU A 18 0.11 15.11 -9.88
N ALA A 19 1.36 15.50 -9.70
CA ALA A 19 2.03 15.45 -8.39
C ALA A 19 1.35 16.39 -7.38
N GLU A 20 0.92 17.56 -7.80
CA GLU A 20 0.16 18.49 -6.95
C GLU A 20 -1.22 17.94 -6.60
N ASP A 21 -1.90 17.31 -7.57
CA ASP A 21 -3.19 16.65 -7.31
C ASP A 21 -3.06 15.55 -6.26
N VAL A 22 -2.02 14.72 -6.37
CA VAL A 22 -1.71 13.70 -5.35
C VAL A 22 -1.45 14.35 -3.99
N LEU A 23 -0.65 15.41 -3.96
CA LEU A 23 -0.34 16.15 -2.75
C LEU A 23 -1.62 16.62 -2.04
N GLN A 24 -2.54 17.24 -2.79
CA GLN A 24 -3.80 17.73 -2.24
C GLN A 24 -4.67 16.59 -1.71
N GLU A 25 -4.81 15.50 -2.47
CA GLU A 25 -5.63 14.35 -2.05
C GLU A 25 -5.08 13.67 -0.80
N VAL A 26 -3.76 13.47 -0.72
CA VAL A 26 -3.11 12.86 0.44
C VAL A 26 -3.35 13.71 1.70
N PHE A 27 -3.19 15.02 1.60
CA PHE A 27 -3.44 15.90 2.75
C PHE A 27 -4.92 16.01 3.11
N LEU A 28 -5.83 15.95 2.15
CA LEU A 28 -7.27 15.88 2.43
C LEU A 28 -7.61 14.59 3.19
N GLN A 29 -7.07 13.47 2.78
CA GLN A 29 -7.26 12.20 3.48
C GLN A 29 -6.64 12.21 4.87
N LEU A 30 -5.46 12.80 5.00
CA LEU A 30 -4.82 12.99 6.30
C LEU A 30 -5.71 13.82 7.22
N ALA A 31 -6.28 14.91 6.73
CA ALA A 31 -7.16 15.77 7.53
C ALA A 31 -8.40 15.02 8.03
N LYS A 32 -9.00 14.18 7.18
CA LYS A 32 -10.15 13.34 7.56
C LYS A 32 -9.79 12.29 8.61
N ASN A 33 -8.57 11.78 8.58
CA ASN A 33 -8.10 10.69 9.44
C ASN A 33 -7.12 11.17 10.53
N PHE A 34 -7.05 12.47 10.76
CA PHE A 34 -6.01 13.09 11.59
C PHE A 34 -5.94 12.54 13.02
N THR A 35 -7.09 12.17 13.59
CA THR A 35 -7.15 11.60 14.94
C THR A 35 -6.64 10.16 15.02
N ARG A 36 -6.57 9.46 13.89
CA ARG A 36 -6.19 8.05 13.79
C ARG A 36 -4.76 7.83 13.34
N VAL A 37 -4.09 8.88 12.86
CA VAL A 37 -2.71 8.79 12.38
C VAL A 37 -1.74 9.02 13.54
N TYR A 38 -0.61 8.32 13.54
CA TYR A 38 0.43 8.44 14.56
C TYR A 38 1.15 9.79 14.49
N ARG A 39 0.55 10.81 15.10
CA ARG A 39 1.09 12.19 15.07
C ARG A 39 2.38 12.36 15.83
N ASP A 40 2.55 11.57 16.87
CA ASP A 40 3.66 11.70 17.80
C ASP A 40 4.93 10.94 17.35
N ASP A 41 4.83 10.20 16.25
CA ASP A 41 5.96 9.46 15.68
C ASP A 41 6.24 9.96 14.26
N ALA A 42 7.29 10.75 14.12
CA ALA A 42 7.66 11.36 12.84
C ALA A 42 8.01 10.33 11.76
N HIS A 43 8.62 9.21 12.14
CA HIS A 43 8.97 8.16 11.19
C HIS A 43 7.73 7.44 10.66
N LYS A 44 6.78 7.13 11.53
CA LYS A 44 5.51 6.51 11.15
C LYS A 44 4.66 7.45 10.29
N MET A 45 4.64 8.74 10.64
CA MET A 45 3.94 9.75 9.85
C MET A 45 4.55 9.88 8.45
N ALA A 46 5.86 9.97 8.35
CA ALA A 46 6.56 10.05 7.07
C ALA A 46 6.30 8.80 6.21
N ALA A 47 6.37 7.61 6.81
CA ALA A 47 6.08 6.35 6.14
C ALA A 47 4.63 6.30 5.64
N TYR A 48 3.67 6.68 6.47
CA TYR A 48 2.26 6.76 6.11
C TYR A 48 2.05 7.67 4.88
N LEU A 49 2.57 8.87 4.93
CA LEU A 49 2.42 9.85 3.85
C LEU A 49 3.08 9.38 2.55
N ALA A 50 4.27 8.77 2.64
CA ALA A 50 4.96 8.23 1.47
C ALA A 50 4.18 7.07 0.83
N ILE A 51 3.63 6.17 1.63
CA ILE A 51 2.81 5.04 1.15
C ILE A 51 1.55 5.55 0.46
N CYS A 52 0.85 6.49 1.09
CA CYS A 52 -0.36 7.08 0.51
C CYS A 52 -0.07 7.82 -0.80
N ALA A 53 1.01 8.60 -0.83
CA ALA A 53 1.41 9.36 -2.03
C ALA A 53 1.75 8.43 -3.20
N LYS A 54 2.54 7.40 -2.95
CA LYS A 54 2.91 6.43 -3.98
C LYS A 54 1.71 5.66 -4.50
N SER A 55 0.86 5.18 -3.60
CA SER A 55 -0.36 4.45 -3.95
C SER A 55 -1.29 5.30 -4.80
N ARG A 56 -1.51 6.55 -4.41
CA ARG A 56 -2.39 7.46 -5.15
C ARG A 56 -1.83 7.84 -6.51
N ALA A 57 -0.52 8.08 -6.59
CA ALA A 57 0.15 8.37 -7.85
C ALA A 57 0.02 7.22 -8.85
N ILE A 58 0.19 5.99 -8.39
CA ILE A 58 0.01 4.79 -9.21
C ILE A 58 -1.43 4.66 -9.68
N ASP A 59 -2.41 4.92 -8.81
CA ASP A 59 -3.83 4.88 -9.16
C ASP A 59 -4.16 5.90 -10.27
N LEU A 60 -3.60 7.10 -10.19
CA LEU A 60 -3.78 8.12 -11.23
C LEU A 60 -3.20 7.69 -12.57
N LEU A 61 -2.01 7.10 -12.59
CA LEU A 61 -1.41 6.59 -13.83
C LEU A 61 -2.25 5.48 -14.44
N ARG A 62 -2.78 4.58 -13.63
CA ARG A 62 -3.67 3.51 -14.09
C ARG A 62 -4.95 4.07 -14.70
N ALA A 63 -5.57 5.05 -14.04
CA ALA A 63 -6.78 5.70 -14.54
C ALA A 63 -6.53 6.37 -15.90
N GLN A 64 -5.36 6.96 -16.13
CA GLN A 64 -4.99 7.52 -17.43
C GLN A 64 -4.79 6.45 -18.51
N GLN A 65 -4.24 5.31 -18.16
CA GLN A 65 -4.04 4.20 -19.09
C GLN A 65 -5.35 3.49 -19.44
N GLU A 66 -6.29 3.40 -18.52
CA GLU A 66 -7.60 2.78 -18.72
C GLU A 66 -8.47 3.57 -19.72
N THR A 67 -8.22 4.86 -19.92
CA THR A 67 -8.90 5.64 -20.96
C THR A 67 -8.41 5.31 -22.38
N VAL A 68 -7.39 4.49 -22.52
CA VAL A 68 -6.76 4.17 -23.80
C VAL A 68 -6.89 2.70 -24.22
N GLY A 69 -7.39 1.81 -23.35
CA GLY A 69 -7.55 0.39 -23.71
C GLY A 69 -7.98 -0.49 -22.55
N GLU A 70 -8.93 -1.28 -22.86
CA GLU A 70 -9.62 -2.37 -22.17
C GLU A 70 -9.04 -2.86 -20.83
N GLU A 71 -9.96 -2.81 -19.85
CA GLU A 71 -10.22 -3.79 -18.79
C GLU A 71 -9.11 -4.78 -18.48
N ASP A 72 -8.33 -4.48 -17.46
CA ASP A 72 -7.88 -5.55 -16.59
C ASP A 72 -8.63 -5.47 -15.26
N THR A 73 -9.92 -5.69 -15.34
CA THR A 73 -10.73 -6.03 -14.19
C THR A 73 -10.55 -7.52 -13.89
N ALA A 74 -9.34 -7.94 -13.73
CA ALA A 74 -9.09 -9.16 -12.99
C ALA A 74 -9.20 -8.81 -11.50
N LEU A 75 -10.32 -8.29 -11.12
CA LEU A 75 -10.83 -8.39 -9.78
C LEU A 75 -11.19 -9.84 -9.57
N ASP A 76 -10.19 -10.61 -9.27
CA ASP A 76 -10.33 -11.95 -8.82
C ASP A 76 -11.26 -12.03 -7.62
N THR A 77 -12.43 -12.52 -7.90
CA THR A 77 -13.34 -13.03 -6.90
C THR A 77 -12.91 -14.44 -6.48
N VAL A 78 -11.69 -14.59 -6.02
CA VAL A 78 -11.30 -15.84 -5.38
C VAL A 78 -11.31 -15.65 -3.89
N ALA A 79 -12.43 -16.01 -3.29
CA ALA A 79 -12.52 -16.22 -1.86
C ALA A 79 -11.74 -17.49 -1.53
N ASP A 80 -10.48 -17.34 -1.24
CA ASP A 80 -9.69 -18.43 -0.72
C ASP A 80 -9.51 -18.20 0.78
N ASN A 81 -10.29 -18.91 1.56
CA ASN A 81 -10.36 -18.79 3.02
C ASN A 81 -9.29 -19.65 3.74
N ALA A 82 -8.15 -19.88 3.11
CA ALA A 82 -7.09 -20.62 3.78
C ALA A 82 -6.53 -19.79 4.95
N PRO A 83 -6.55 -20.32 6.19
CA PRO A 83 -5.98 -19.59 7.32
C PRO A 83 -4.46 -19.47 7.15
N LEU A 84 -3.95 -18.25 7.24
CA LEU A 84 -2.52 -18.01 7.32
C LEU A 84 -2.08 -18.09 8.78
N PRO A 85 -0.93 -18.70 9.08
CA PRO A 85 -0.41 -18.68 10.45
C PRO A 85 -0.04 -17.23 10.82
N GLU A 86 -0.74 -16.69 11.84
CA GLU A 86 -0.53 -15.32 12.31
C GLU A 86 0.73 -15.16 13.18
N ASP A 87 1.37 -16.27 13.58
CA ASP A 87 2.41 -16.30 14.58
C ASP A 87 3.80 -16.69 14.03
N ALA A 88 4.18 -16.17 12.87
CA ALA A 88 5.57 -16.34 12.41
C ALA A 88 6.47 -15.39 13.20
N VAL A 89 7.29 -15.94 14.10
CA VAL A 89 8.39 -15.19 14.73
C VAL A 89 9.39 -14.81 13.64
N ILE A 90 9.47 -13.52 13.37
CA ILE A 90 10.38 -12.99 12.34
C ILE A 90 11.68 -12.59 13.01
N ASP A 91 12.78 -13.31 12.72
CA ASP A 91 14.11 -12.90 13.13
C ASP A 91 14.66 -11.77 12.22
N ALA A 92 15.80 -11.18 12.58
CA ALA A 92 16.35 -10.04 11.85
C ALA A 92 16.73 -10.37 10.39
N GLU A 93 17.15 -11.60 10.12
CA GLU A 93 17.49 -12.06 8.79
C GLU A 93 16.24 -12.25 7.91
N SER A 94 15.18 -12.81 8.51
CA SER A 94 13.87 -12.92 7.86
C SER A 94 13.24 -11.56 7.61
N ALA A 95 13.45 -10.58 8.48
CA ALA A 95 12.97 -9.21 8.31
C ALA A 95 13.60 -8.55 7.07
N THR A 96 14.90 -8.76 6.83
CA THR A 96 15.59 -8.23 5.63
C THR A 96 15.06 -8.89 4.36
N GLN A 97 14.86 -10.21 4.38
CA GLN A 97 14.27 -10.94 3.26
C GLN A 97 12.84 -10.49 2.98
N LEU A 98 12.06 -10.29 4.03
CA LEU A 98 10.68 -9.82 3.91
C LEU A 98 10.62 -8.43 3.27
N THR A 99 11.51 -7.52 3.67
CA THR A 99 11.60 -6.18 3.07
C THR A 99 11.92 -6.27 1.58
N ALA A 100 12.88 -7.12 1.19
CA ALA A 100 13.23 -7.33 -0.21
C ALA A 100 12.07 -7.91 -1.02
N LEU A 101 11.31 -8.84 -0.44
CA LEU A 101 10.12 -9.42 -1.08
C LEU A 101 8.99 -8.41 -1.21
N LEU A 102 8.79 -7.56 -0.20
CA LEU A 102 7.82 -6.48 -0.25
C LEU A 102 8.10 -5.50 -1.39
N GLU A 103 9.38 -5.22 -1.64
CA GLU A 103 9.76 -4.35 -2.76
C GLU A 103 9.41 -4.95 -4.14
N LYS A 104 9.38 -6.26 -4.24
CA LYS A 104 8.99 -6.97 -5.49
C LYS A 104 7.49 -7.12 -5.66
N LEU A 105 6.71 -6.94 -4.59
CA LEU A 105 5.25 -7.06 -4.63
C LEU A 105 4.61 -5.99 -5.50
N ALA A 106 3.52 -6.36 -6.19
CA ALA A 106 2.71 -5.38 -6.90
C ALA A 106 2.21 -4.29 -5.94
N PRO A 107 2.18 -3.03 -6.36
CA PRO A 107 1.81 -1.91 -5.47
C PRO A 107 0.45 -2.06 -4.80
N ILE A 108 -0.51 -2.73 -5.46
CA ILE A 108 -1.85 -2.95 -4.90
C ILE A 108 -1.84 -3.81 -3.63
N TYR A 109 -0.86 -4.70 -3.49
CA TYR A 109 -0.68 -5.54 -2.29
C TYR A 109 0.31 -4.92 -1.31
N LYS A 110 1.31 -4.22 -1.82
CA LYS A 110 2.39 -3.63 -1.03
C LYS A 110 1.87 -2.57 -0.05
N ALA A 111 1.09 -1.60 -0.54
CA ALA A 111 0.59 -0.50 0.29
C ALA A 111 -0.26 -0.96 1.48
N PRO A 112 -1.27 -1.84 1.31
CA PRO A 112 -2.03 -2.36 2.45
C PRO A 112 -1.17 -3.10 3.46
N LEU A 113 -0.23 -3.92 3.02
CA LEU A 113 0.67 -4.68 3.90
C LEU A 113 1.59 -3.76 4.70
N GLN A 114 2.14 -2.73 4.07
CA GLN A 114 3.00 -1.75 4.74
C GLN A 114 2.22 -0.98 5.82
N LEU A 115 1.00 -0.55 5.52
CA LEU A 115 0.15 0.15 6.49
C LEU A 115 -0.25 -0.78 7.64
N LYS A 116 -0.53 -2.05 7.35
CA LYS A 116 -0.82 -3.04 8.38
C LYS A 116 0.37 -3.26 9.32
N ALA A 117 1.57 -3.32 8.77
CA ALA A 117 2.82 -3.43 9.53
C ALA A 117 3.06 -2.23 10.44
N LEU A 118 2.60 -1.05 10.05
CA LEU A 118 2.65 0.16 10.88
C LEU A 118 1.62 0.17 12.01
N GLY A 119 0.70 -0.79 12.03
CA GLY A 119 -0.28 -0.95 13.10
C GLY A 119 -1.67 -0.38 12.79
N TYR A 120 -1.94 0.02 11.56
CA TYR A 120 -3.26 0.53 11.17
C TYR A 120 -4.28 -0.61 11.06
N THR A 121 -5.53 -0.31 11.40
CA THR A 121 -6.64 -1.24 11.23
C THR A 121 -7.08 -1.29 9.77
N ASN A 122 -7.83 -2.34 9.40
CA ASN A 122 -8.37 -2.46 8.05
C ASN A 122 -9.24 -1.26 7.66
N SER A 123 -10.02 -0.74 8.58
CA SER A 123 -10.84 0.48 8.39
C SER A 123 -9.98 1.70 8.08
N GLU A 124 -8.90 1.88 8.83
CA GLU A 124 -7.96 2.99 8.65
C GLU A 124 -7.21 2.89 7.32
N ILE A 125 -6.78 1.68 6.94
CA ILE A 125 -6.14 1.41 5.65
C ILE A 125 -7.10 1.70 4.49
N ALA A 126 -8.35 1.26 4.61
CA ALA A 126 -9.39 1.52 3.60
C ALA A 126 -9.58 3.03 3.39
N SER A 127 -9.65 3.78 4.48
CA SER A 127 -9.78 5.25 4.41
C SER A 127 -8.54 5.89 3.78
N ALA A 128 -7.34 5.46 4.17
CA ALA A 128 -6.08 6.01 3.66
C ALA A 128 -5.90 5.78 2.15
N LEU A 129 -6.28 4.61 1.67
CA LEU A 129 -6.08 4.19 0.28
C LEU A 129 -7.33 4.39 -0.59
N CYS A 130 -8.41 4.97 -0.05
CA CYS A 130 -9.68 5.17 -0.75
C CYS A 130 -10.28 3.86 -1.26
N LEU A 131 -10.23 2.81 -0.43
CA LEU A 131 -10.75 1.47 -0.72
C LEU A 131 -11.87 1.12 0.25
N THR A 132 -12.60 0.04 -0.05
CA THR A 132 -13.51 -0.59 0.92
C THR A 132 -12.71 -1.50 1.86
N GLU A 133 -13.23 -1.75 3.07
CA GLU A 133 -12.61 -2.70 4.01
C GLU A 133 -12.53 -4.11 3.42
N SER A 134 -13.55 -4.51 2.67
CA SER A 134 -13.57 -5.80 1.98
C SER A 134 -12.39 -5.94 1.02
N THR A 135 -12.14 -4.89 0.20
CA THR A 135 -11.01 -4.87 -0.72
C THR A 135 -9.67 -4.92 0.02
N VAL A 136 -9.55 -4.20 1.13
CA VAL A 136 -8.35 -4.22 1.97
C VAL A 136 -8.09 -5.65 2.49
N ARG A 137 -9.11 -6.31 3.03
CA ARG A 137 -8.97 -7.69 3.52
C ARG A 137 -8.53 -8.64 2.42
N GLN A 138 -9.13 -8.55 1.24
CA GLN A 138 -8.75 -9.39 0.10
C GLN A 138 -7.29 -9.16 -0.31
N ARG A 139 -6.88 -7.91 -0.40
CA ARG A 139 -5.50 -7.55 -0.78
C ARG A 139 -4.49 -7.99 0.27
N LEU A 140 -4.81 -7.89 1.55
CA LEU A 140 -3.96 -8.37 2.63
C LEU A 140 -3.79 -9.89 2.56
N VAL A 141 -4.87 -10.63 2.38
CA VAL A 141 -4.83 -12.09 2.27
C VAL A 141 -4.00 -12.53 1.06
N ARG A 142 -4.25 -11.96 -0.08
CA ARG A 142 -3.49 -12.29 -1.31
C ARG A 142 -2.03 -11.91 -1.23
N GLY A 143 -1.76 -10.71 -0.73
CA GLY A 143 -0.38 -10.25 -0.55
C GLY A 143 0.41 -11.15 0.37
N ARG A 144 -0.19 -11.58 1.49
CA ARG A 144 0.43 -12.52 2.42
C ARG A 144 0.68 -13.88 1.76
N LYS A 145 -0.24 -14.39 0.97
CA LYS A 145 -0.06 -15.64 0.24
C LYS A 145 1.09 -15.57 -0.75
N ILE A 146 1.20 -14.49 -1.50
CA ILE A 146 2.30 -14.27 -2.44
C ILE A 146 3.63 -14.23 -1.69
N LEU A 147 3.71 -13.48 -0.60
CA LEU A 147 4.91 -13.41 0.23
C LEU A 147 5.29 -14.76 0.81
N TRP A 148 4.33 -15.50 1.32
CA TRP A 148 4.54 -16.82 1.89
C TRP A 148 5.10 -17.79 0.85
N LYS A 149 4.52 -17.80 -0.33
CA LYS A 149 4.98 -18.63 -1.44
C LYS A 149 6.42 -18.27 -1.84
N GLU A 150 6.73 -17.00 -2.00
CA GLU A 150 8.06 -16.53 -2.37
C GLU A 150 9.11 -16.89 -1.29
N LEU A 151 8.75 -16.77 -0.01
CA LEU A 151 9.62 -17.16 1.09
C LEU A 151 9.95 -18.67 1.08
N HIS A 152 8.97 -19.51 0.77
CA HIS A 152 9.15 -20.97 0.75
C HIS A 152 9.84 -21.45 -0.52
N ASP A 153 9.56 -20.84 -1.67
CA ASP A 153 10.20 -21.17 -2.93
C ASP A 153 11.65 -20.68 -3.00
N GLY A 154 11.97 -19.60 -2.27
CA GLY A 154 13.33 -19.07 -2.18
C GLY A 154 14.28 -19.88 -1.32
N ASN A 155 13.78 -20.84 -0.53
CA ASN A 155 14.58 -21.68 0.36
C ASN A 155 14.88 -23.09 -0.20
N LYS A 156 14.64 -23.29 -1.47
CA LYS A 156 15.00 -24.56 -2.13
C LYS A 156 16.36 -24.47 -2.80
#